data_cf107e86340f976bd65b00c354fa7ea9
#
_entry.id   cf107e86340f976bd65b00c354fa7ea9
#
_cell.length_a   1.000
_cell.length_b   1.000
_cell.length_c   1.000
_cell.angle_alpha   90.00
_cell.angle_beta   90.00
_cell.angle_gamma   90.00
#
_symmetry.space_group_name_H-M   'P 1'
#
loop_
_entity.id
_entity.type
_entity.pdbx_description
1 polymer ?
#
loop_
_entity_poly.entity_id
_entity_poly.type
_entity_poly.pdbx_seq_one_letter_code
_entity_poly.pdbx_strand_id
1 'polypeptide(L)'
;VEAYEGESIAIALYAIGIDVFSWSPKLGRPRGPLCMIGKCSSCFMIVDGVPNTKTCRLPVREGLRVERQRGRSTPPPEPIIDEVESLEIKTDVLIIGGGPAGLEAASILSKSGLNVVIVDEHFKLGGQLLKQTHKFFGSVDLFGGMRGFQIAEAYVKNLLSQPNIRVLTETVVYGVFRGGVVSAVSPSKHYLIKPRAVIAATGAQERLLEFPNNDLPGVMGAGGAQTIMNEYGVKPGERALVVGSGNVGLIIAYQLLQAGVRVEAIVEILREIGGWFVHAAKIRRYGVPILTGHTIKYVVGDSRVEKAVVVAVDEKFNPIPGSEKEYKVDLVLLAIGLEPDTRLHAQAGALMKYIPELGGLVPPEDSGTRDNR
;
A
#
# COMPACT_ATOMS: atom_id res chain seq x y z
N VAL A 1 17.03 -1.15 -19.68
CA VAL A 1 17.23 -0.95 -18.23
C VAL A 1 17.57 -2.30 -17.63
N GLU A 2 18.66 -2.38 -16.89
CA GLU A 2 18.97 -3.55 -16.06
C GLU A 2 18.11 -3.52 -14.81
N ALA A 3 17.59 -4.68 -14.40
CA ALA A 3 16.74 -4.84 -13.23
C ALA A 3 16.96 -6.23 -12.62
N TYR A 4 16.62 -6.38 -11.34
CA TYR A 4 16.77 -7.66 -10.65
C TYR A 4 15.46 -8.44 -10.67
N GLU A 5 15.58 -9.76 -10.77
CA GLU A 5 14.43 -10.66 -10.65
C GLU A 5 13.68 -10.42 -9.32
N GLY A 6 12.36 -10.28 -9.38
CA GLY A 6 11.51 -9.99 -8.23
C GLY A 6 11.31 -8.49 -7.94
N GLU A 7 11.91 -7.60 -8.71
CA GLU A 7 11.54 -6.18 -8.69
C GLU A 7 10.26 -5.94 -9.52
N SER A 8 9.50 -4.93 -9.13
CA SER A 8 8.45 -4.41 -10.00
C SER A 8 9.01 -3.41 -11.01
N ILE A 9 8.32 -3.24 -12.15
CA ILE A 9 8.71 -2.25 -13.17
C ILE A 9 8.89 -0.87 -12.54
N ALA A 10 7.97 -0.46 -11.65
CA ALA A 10 8.05 0.84 -10.98
C ALA A 10 9.33 1.00 -10.16
N ILE A 11 9.77 -0.05 -9.48
CA ILE A 11 11.00 -0.04 -8.67
C ILE A 11 12.23 0.07 -9.56
N ALA A 12 12.32 -0.76 -10.60
CA ALA A 12 13.45 -0.74 -11.53
C ALA A 12 13.62 0.64 -12.21
N LEU A 13 12.51 1.28 -12.58
CA LEU A 13 12.53 2.64 -13.14
C LEU A 13 12.92 3.70 -12.09
N TYR A 14 12.37 3.58 -10.88
CA TYR A 14 12.66 4.54 -9.81
C TYR A 14 14.12 4.48 -9.35
N ALA A 15 14.70 3.30 -9.30
CA ALA A 15 16.11 3.08 -8.92
C ALA A 15 17.10 3.78 -9.86
N ILE A 16 16.75 3.98 -11.12
CA ILE A 16 17.57 4.70 -12.11
C ILE A 16 17.17 6.18 -12.28
N GLY A 17 16.34 6.72 -11.35
CA GLY A 17 15.94 8.13 -11.34
C GLY A 17 14.77 8.49 -12.25
N ILE A 18 14.03 7.51 -12.79
CA ILE A 18 12.79 7.76 -13.51
C ILE A 18 11.65 7.79 -12.50
N ASP A 19 11.19 8.97 -12.14
CA ASP A 19 10.13 9.21 -11.16
C ASP A 19 8.82 9.73 -11.77
N VAL A 20 8.83 10.18 -13.04
CA VAL A 20 7.61 10.53 -13.79
C VAL A 20 7.20 9.38 -14.67
N PHE A 21 6.07 8.74 -14.38
CA PHE A 21 5.56 7.57 -15.09
C PHE A 21 4.47 7.92 -16.10
N SER A 22 3.67 8.92 -15.78
CA SER A 22 2.56 9.36 -16.65
C SER A 22 2.22 10.83 -16.40
N TRP A 23 1.30 11.33 -17.20
CA TRP A 23 0.71 12.67 -17.03
C TRP A 23 -0.80 12.56 -16.89
N SER A 24 -1.36 13.38 -16.00
CA SER A 24 -2.80 13.41 -15.80
C SER A 24 -3.53 13.79 -17.11
N PRO A 25 -4.62 13.08 -17.48
CA PRO A 25 -5.31 13.31 -18.75
C PRO A 25 -5.88 14.72 -18.91
N LYS A 26 -6.31 15.34 -17.81
CA LYS A 26 -7.02 16.63 -17.84
C LYS A 26 -6.08 17.83 -17.76
N LEU A 27 -5.06 17.78 -16.92
CA LEU A 27 -4.21 18.93 -16.61
C LEU A 27 -2.76 18.75 -17.08
N GLY A 28 -2.40 17.60 -17.67
CA GLY A 28 -1.04 17.33 -18.11
C GLY A 28 -0.01 17.31 -16.97
N ARG A 29 -0.44 17.13 -15.71
CA ARG A 29 0.45 17.16 -14.54
C ARG A 29 1.22 15.83 -14.42
N PRO A 30 2.51 15.85 -14.05
CA PRO A 30 3.30 14.64 -13.88
C PRO A 30 2.75 13.76 -12.76
N ARG A 31 2.88 12.45 -12.93
CA ARG A 31 2.48 11.41 -11.97
C ARG A 31 3.64 10.46 -11.75
N GLY A 32 3.87 10.06 -10.51
CA GLY A 32 4.92 9.12 -10.12
C GLY A 32 4.47 8.15 -9.03
N PRO A 33 5.41 7.40 -8.45
CA PRO A 33 5.10 6.48 -7.35
C PRO A 33 4.39 7.19 -6.18
N LEU A 34 3.28 6.61 -5.69
CA LEU A 34 2.52 7.15 -4.56
C LEU A 34 2.30 6.07 -3.47
N CYS A 35 1.52 5.02 -3.75
CA CYS A 35 1.19 3.99 -2.74
C CYS A 35 2.08 2.75 -2.80
N MET A 36 2.63 2.41 -3.95
CA MET A 36 3.45 1.23 -4.25
C MET A 36 2.82 -0.14 -3.87
N ILE A 37 1.50 -0.17 -3.66
CA ILE A 37 0.73 -1.37 -3.28
C ILE A 37 -0.47 -1.64 -4.21
N GLY A 38 -0.50 -1.04 -5.40
CA GLY A 38 -1.57 -1.27 -6.38
C GLY A 38 -2.91 -0.59 -6.11
N LYS A 39 -3.07 0.20 -5.05
CA LYS A 39 -4.37 0.80 -4.66
C LYS A 39 -4.66 2.15 -5.33
N CYS A 40 -3.65 2.89 -5.74
CA CYS A 40 -3.79 4.14 -6.51
C CYS A 40 -3.54 3.90 -8.01
N SER A 41 -3.68 4.96 -8.82
CA SER A 41 -3.46 4.91 -10.26
C SER A 41 -2.21 5.71 -10.71
N SER A 42 -1.36 6.14 -9.76
CA SER A 42 -0.24 7.05 -10.05
C SER A 42 0.92 6.38 -10.80
N CYS A 43 1.02 5.05 -10.72
CA CYS A 43 2.07 4.28 -11.42
C CYS A 43 1.61 3.70 -12.77
N PHE A 44 0.53 4.21 -13.37
CA PHE A 44 0.07 3.75 -14.66
C PHE A 44 1.07 4.08 -15.78
N MET A 45 1.40 3.05 -16.56
CA MET A 45 2.21 3.16 -17.77
C MET A 45 1.61 2.27 -18.87
N ILE A 46 2.17 2.33 -20.06
CA ILE A 46 1.87 1.39 -21.14
C ILE A 46 2.95 0.31 -21.07
N VAL A 47 2.55 -0.95 -20.93
CA VAL A 47 3.46 -2.11 -20.89
C VAL A 47 3.05 -3.08 -21.99
N ASP A 48 3.96 -3.39 -22.92
CA ASP A 48 3.71 -4.24 -24.11
C ASP A 48 2.46 -3.82 -24.87
N GLY A 49 2.24 -2.51 -25.00
CA GLY A 49 1.07 -1.93 -25.64
C GLY A 49 -0.20 -1.89 -24.78
N VAL A 50 -0.20 -2.47 -23.58
CA VAL A 50 -1.35 -2.44 -22.65
C VAL A 50 -1.31 -1.17 -21.80
N PRO A 51 -2.27 -0.26 -21.99
CA PRO A 51 -2.34 0.97 -21.21
C PRO A 51 -2.90 0.72 -19.81
N ASN A 52 -2.73 1.73 -18.94
CA ASN A 52 -3.21 1.72 -17.55
C ASN A 52 -2.67 0.54 -16.73
N THR A 53 -1.52 0.02 -17.10
CA THR A 53 -0.85 -1.06 -16.36
C THR A 53 -0.23 -0.52 -15.10
N LYS A 54 -0.55 -1.14 -13.95
CA LYS A 54 -0.01 -0.78 -12.64
C LYS A 54 1.41 -1.31 -12.49
N THR A 55 2.40 -0.52 -12.85
CA THR A 55 3.81 -0.93 -12.86
C THR A 55 4.38 -1.27 -11.48
N CYS A 56 3.77 -0.80 -10.40
CA CYS A 56 4.16 -1.22 -9.04
C CYS A 56 3.75 -2.65 -8.68
N ARG A 57 2.93 -3.31 -9.53
CA ARG A 57 2.43 -4.68 -9.30
C ARG A 57 2.98 -5.67 -10.31
N LEU A 58 3.45 -5.22 -11.44
CA LEU A 58 3.96 -6.09 -12.50
C LEU A 58 5.46 -6.31 -12.32
N PRO A 59 5.92 -7.57 -12.13
CA PRO A 59 7.34 -7.87 -12.02
C PRO A 59 8.05 -7.63 -13.35
N VAL A 60 9.34 -7.30 -13.27
CA VAL A 60 10.19 -7.17 -14.45
C VAL A 60 10.39 -8.53 -15.11
N ARG A 61 10.42 -8.54 -16.44
CA ARG A 61 10.78 -9.70 -17.28
C ARG A 61 11.65 -9.21 -18.43
N GLU A 62 12.49 -10.06 -18.93
CA GLU A 62 13.30 -9.74 -20.10
C GLU A 62 12.42 -9.45 -21.32
N GLY A 63 12.80 -8.41 -22.07
CA GLY A 63 12.10 -8.02 -23.31
C GLY A 63 10.87 -7.14 -23.11
N LEU A 64 10.46 -6.81 -21.87
CA LEU A 64 9.33 -5.91 -21.62
C LEU A 64 9.57 -4.53 -22.24
N ARG A 65 8.56 -4.06 -22.96
CA ARG A 65 8.52 -2.69 -23.49
C ARG A 65 7.66 -1.81 -22.58
N VAL A 66 8.26 -0.80 -21.99
CA VAL A 66 7.58 0.11 -21.05
C VAL A 66 7.63 1.53 -21.57
N GLU A 67 6.44 2.16 -21.69
CA GLU A 67 6.30 3.51 -22.20
C GLU A 67 5.54 4.40 -21.20
N ARG A 68 5.96 5.66 -21.08
CA ARG A 68 5.24 6.65 -20.30
C ARG A 68 3.87 6.93 -20.91
N GLN A 69 2.83 6.95 -20.08
CA GLN A 69 1.48 7.20 -20.54
C GLN A 69 1.16 8.69 -20.54
N ARG A 70 0.68 9.21 -21.67
CA ARG A 70 0.18 10.58 -21.80
C ARG A 70 -1.31 10.56 -22.12
N GLY A 71 -2.07 11.37 -21.40
CA GLY A 71 -3.51 11.50 -21.65
C GLY A 71 -4.32 10.23 -21.33
N ARG A 72 -5.50 10.15 -21.94
CA ARG A 72 -6.33 8.94 -21.94
C ARG A 72 -5.76 7.98 -22.98
N SER A 73 -5.43 6.80 -22.53
CA SER A 73 -5.00 5.75 -23.45
C SER A 73 -6.21 5.04 -24.05
N THR A 74 -6.07 4.68 -25.31
CA THR A 74 -7.02 3.84 -26.02
C THR A 74 -6.62 2.39 -25.79
N PRO A 75 -7.53 1.50 -25.44
CA PRO A 75 -7.26 0.07 -25.43
C PRO A 75 -6.73 -0.38 -26.80
N PRO A 76 -5.87 -1.39 -26.87
CA PRO A 76 -5.44 -1.94 -28.15
C PRO A 76 -6.66 -2.38 -28.96
N PRO A 77 -6.62 -2.24 -30.30
CA PRO A 77 -7.77 -2.54 -31.17
C PRO A 77 -8.13 -4.03 -31.15
N GLU A 78 -7.17 -4.88 -30.84
CA GLU A 78 -7.34 -6.34 -30.77
C GLU A 78 -7.03 -6.83 -29.34
N PRO A 79 -7.70 -7.87 -28.86
CA PRO A 79 -7.38 -8.47 -27.59
C PRO A 79 -5.95 -9.03 -27.62
N ILE A 80 -5.20 -8.79 -26.55
CA ILE A 80 -3.82 -9.31 -26.42
C ILE A 80 -3.82 -10.79 -26.06
N ILE A 81 -4.95 -11.28 -25.56
CA ILE A 81 -5.17 -12.67 -25.19
C ILE A 81 -6.49 -13.11 -25.82
N ASP A 82 -6.41 -14.06 -26.77
CA ASP A 82 -7.60 -14.57 -27.46
C ASP A 82 -8.46 -15.46 -26.54
N GLU A 83 -7.83 -16.26 -25.68
CA GLU A 83 -8.52 -17.13 -24.73
C GLU A 83 -7.82 -17.10 -23.37
N VAL A 84 -8.61 -16.99 -22.31
CA VAL A 84 -8.17 -17.12 -20.93
C VAL A 84 -8.68 -18.44 -20.36
N GLU A 85 -7.77 -19.31 -19.92
CA GLU A 85 -8.12 -20.55 -19.25
C GLU A 85 -8.98 -20.26 -18.02
N SER A 86 -10.19 -20.82 -17.98
CA SER A 86 -11.09 -20.66 -16.83
C SER A 86 -11.07 -21.94 -15.98
N LEU A 87 -10.73 -21.79 -14.69
CA LEU A 87 -10.60 -22.87 -13.73
C LEU A 87 -11.65 -22.74 -12.63
N GLU A 88 -12.39 -23.81 -12.38
CA GLU A 88 -13.26 -23.91 -11.22
C GLU A 88 -12.49 -24.49 -10.02
N ILE A 89 -12.60 -23.84 -8.86
CA ILE A 89 -12.00 -24.29 -7.60
C ILE A 89 -13.08 -24.41 -6.55
N LYS A 90 -13.23 -25.61 -5.94
CA LYS A 90 -14.06 -25.81 -4.75
C LYS A 90 -13.16 -25.87 -3.52
N THR A 91 -13.55 -25.19 -2.46
CA THR A 91 -12.79 -25.14 -1.20
C THR A 91 -13.71 -24.96 -0.01
N ASP A 92 -13.26 -25.35 1.19
CA ASP A 92 -14.02 -25.06 2.41
C ASP A 92 -13.93 -23.59 2.77
N VAL A 93 -12.72 -23.00 2.74
CA VAL A 93 -12.52 -21.60 3.05
C VAL A 93 -11.69 -20.92 1.98
N LEU A 94 -12.16 -19.76 1.53
CA LEU A 94 -11.37 -18.82 0.73
C LEU A 94 -10.90 -17.67 1.60
N ILE A 95 -9.61 -17.40 1.61
CA ILE A 95 -9.01 -16.23 2.25
C ILE A 95 -8.58 -15.26 1.15
N ILE A 96 -9.11 -14.04 1.19
CA ILE A 96 -8.77 -12.97 0.24
C ILE A 96 -7.80 -12.00 0.92
N GLY A 97 -6.54 -12.08 0.54
CA GLY A 97 -5.42 -11.32 1.10
C GLY A 97 -4.51 -12.20 1.96
N GLY A 98 -3.25 -12.31 1.54
CA GLY A 98 -2.18 -13.05 2.21
C GLY A 98 -1.30 -12.17 3.12
N GLY A 99 -1.87 -11.10 3.69
CA GLY A 99 -1.26 -10.29 4.73
C GLY A 99 -1.34 -10.96 6.11
N PRO A 100 -0.93 -10.27 7.20
CA PRO A 100 -0.86 -10.87 8.55
C PRO A 100 -2.17 -11.51 9.01
N ALA A 101 -3.30 -10.86 8.75
CA ALA A 101 -4.62 -11.40 9.14
C ALA A 101 -4.97 -12.67 8.37
N GLY A 102 -4.73 -12.69 7.05
CA GLY A 102 -4.98 -13.86 6.21
C GLY A 102 -4.05 -15.02 6.52
N LEU A 103 -2.77 -14.74 6.78
CA LEU A 103 -1.78 -15.75 7.15
C LEU A 103 -2.10 -16.39 8.50
N GLU A 104 -2.53 -15.60 9.49
CA GLU A 104 -2.96 -16.13 10.80
C GLU A 104 -4.22 -16.98 10.65
N ALA A 105 -5.22 -16.50 9.92
CA ALA A 105 -6.43 -17.26 9.65
C ALA A 105 -6.11 -18.60 8.97
N ALA A 106 -5.25 -18.61 7.97
CA ALA A 106 -4.80 -19.82 7.30
C ALA A 106 -4.05 -20.77 8.24
N SER A 107 -3.19 -20.23 9.12
CA SER A 107 -2.43 -21.01 10.10
C SER A 107 -3.36 -21.74 11.09
N ILE A 108 -4.42 -21.09 11.51
CA ILE A 108 -5.43 -21.72 12.40
C ILE A 108 -6.22 -22.79 11.63
N LEU A 109 -6.71 -22.47 10.44
CA LEU A 109 -7.54 -23.36 9.64
C LEU A 109 -6.78 -24.57 9.10
N SER A 110 -5.49 -24.45 8.82
CA SER A 110 -4.67 -25.57 8.35
C SER A 110 -4.67 -26.76 9.32
N LYS A 111 -4.76 -26.46 10.63
CA LYS A 111 -4.78 -27.45 11.71
C LYS A 111 -6.13 -28.18 11.87
N SER A 112 -7.20 -27.65 11.25
CA SER A 112 -8.54 -28.24 11.35
C SER A 112 -8.89 -29.18 10.21
N GLY A 113 -7.95 -29.44 9.29
CA GLY A 113 -8.15 -30.33 8.15
C GLY A 113 -9.04 -29.76 7.03
N LEU A 114 -9.42 -28.48 7.11
CA LEU A 114 -10.19 -27.82 6.06
C LEU A 114 -9.30 -27.48 4.86
N ASN A 115 -9.85 -27.61 3.66
CA ASN A 115 -9.18 -27.14 2.46
C ASN A 115 -9.30 -25.62 2.38
N VAL A 116 -8.17 -24.94 2.30
CA VAL A 116 -8.10 -23.48 2.27
C VAL A 116 -7.42 -23.00 1.00
N VAL A 117 -8.02 -22.03 0.34
CA VAL A 117 -7.42 -21.29 -0.76
C VAL A 117 -7.10 -19.88 -0.27
N ILE A 118 -5.84 -19.46 -0.42
CA ILE A 118 -5.40 -18.08 -0.18
C ILE A 118 -5.20 -17.41 -1.53
N VAL A 119 -5.83 -16.27 -1.76
CA VAL A 119 -5.65 -15.45 -2.96
C VAL A 119 -5.03 -14.13 -2.57
N ASP A 120 -3.91 -13.76 -3.21
CA ASP A 120 -3.26 -12.46 -3.03
C ASP A 120 -2.90 -11.82 -4.37
N GLU A 121 -3.16 -10.52 -4.48
CA GLU A 121 -2.82 -9.74 -5.68
C GLU A 121 -1.32 -9.50 -5.83
N HIS A 122 -0.54 -9.71 -4.78
CA HIS A 122 0.91 -9.58 -4.79
C HIS A 122 1.58 -10.92 -5.19
N PHE A 123 2.80 -10.85 -5.72
CA PHE A 123 3.59 -12.04 -6.04
C PHE A 123 4.24 -12.69 -4.80
N LYS A 124 4.21 -12.02 -3.64
CA LYS A 124 4.69 -12.51 -2.34
C LYS A 124 3.60 -12.40 -1.29
N LEU A 125 3.42 -13.44 -0.48
CA LEU A 125 2.62 -13.36 0.73
C LEU A 125 3.34 -12.59 1.84
N GLY A 126 2.60 -12.02 2.78
CA GLY A 126 3.13 -11.27 3.92
C GLY A 126 2.53 -9.86 4.04
N GLY A 127 2.03 -9.30 2.95
CA GLY A 127 1.36 -7.99 2.95
C GLY A 127 2.23 -6.91 3.61
N GLN A 128 1.66 -6.16 4.55
CA GLN A 128 2.37 -5.05 5.21
C GLN A 128 3.55 -5.49 6.10
N LEU A 129 3.65 -6.77 6.47
CA LEU A 129 4.79 -7.28 7.24
C LEU A 129 6.10 -7.23 6.45
N LEU A 130 6.04 -7.40 5.12
CA LEU A 130 7.24 -7.46 4.26
C LEU A 130 8.12 -6.20 4.39
N LYS A 131 7.53 -5.04 4.59
CA LYS A 131 8.22 -3.76 4.71
C LYS A 131 8.50 -3.30 6.13
N GLN A 132 8.11 -4.09 7.15
CA GLN A 132 8.36 -3.75 8.55
C GLN A 132 9.72 -4.25 9.01
N THR A 133 10.73 -3.39 8.96
CA THR A 133 12.11 -3.69 9.34
C THR A 133 12.41 -3.45 10.82
N HIS A 134 11.50 -2.79 11.55
CA HIS A 134 11.61 -2.65 13.00
C HIS A 134 11.19 -3.93 13.74
N LYS A 135 11.69 -4.13 14.95
CA LYS A 135 11.29 -5.23 15.82
C LYS A 135 9.97 -4.92 16.51
N PHE A 136 9.06 -5.88 16.51
CA PHE A 136 7.80 -5.76 17.23
C PHE A 136 7.99 -5.91 18.75
N PHE A 137 7.18 -5.17 19.50
CA PHE A 137 7.06 -5.33 20.94
C PHE A 137 6.04 -6.42 21.26
N GLY A 138 6.18 -7.05 22.41
CA GLY A 138 5.21 -8.03 22.91
C GLY A 138 5.86 -9.31 23.39
N SER A 139 5.02 -10.32 23.68
CA SER A 139 5.46 -11.64 24.08
C SER A 139 6.23 -12.36 22.98
N VAL A 140 7.23 -13.13 23.36
CA VAL A 140 7.99 -14.00 22.45
C VAL A 140 7.05 -15.00 21.76
N ASP A 141 6.03 -15.49 22.45
CA ASP A 141 5.01 -16.40 21.89
C ASP A 141 4.16 -15.75 20.80
N LEU A 142 4.13 -14.41 20.75
CA LEU A 142 3.46 -13.59 19.75
C LEU A 142 4.46 -12.81 18.88
N PHE A 143 5.59 -13.43 18.57
CA PHE A 143 6.65 -12.88 17.71
C PHE A 143 7.34 -11.61 18.24
N GLY A 144 7.26 -11.32 19.55
CA GLY A 144 7.98 -10.22 20.17
C GLY A 144 9.49 -10.32 19.91
N GLY A 145 10.11 -9.22 19.49
CA GLY A 145 11.53 -9.16 19.13
C GLY A 145 11.87 -9.54 17.68
N MET A 146 10.92 -10.10 16.92
CA MET A 146 11.09 -10.37 15.48
C MET A 146 10.77 -9.15 14.63
N ARG A 147 11.33 -9.09 13.43
CA ARG A 147 10.98 -8.10 12.39
C ARG A 147 9.77 -8.58 11.61
N GLY A 148 8.97 -7.67 11.03
CA GLY A 148 7.77 -8.05 10.29
C GLY A 148 8.03 -9.03 9.16
N PHE A 149 9.06 -8.79 8.33
CA PHE A 149 9.40 -9.72 7.24
C PHE A 149 9.78 -11.12 7.74
N GLN A 150 10.45 -11.25 8.89
CA GLN A 150 10.77 -12.55 9.52
C GLN A 150 9.51 -13.27 9.98
N ILE A 151 8.53 -12.51 10.51
CA ILE A 151 7.22 -13.06 10.89
C ILE A 151 6.50 -13.58 9.64
N ALA A 152 6.48 -12.80 8.55
CA ALA A 152 5.89 -13.22 7.28
C ALA A 152 6.54 -14.52 6.75
N GLU A 153 7.87 -14.59 6.73
CA GLU A 153 8.62 -15.78 6.32
C GLU A 153 8.26 -17.01 7.16
N ALA A 154 8.15 -16.85 8.49
CA ALA A 154 7.78 -17.95 9.39
C ALA A 154 6.38 -18.49 9.08
N TYR A 155 5.39 -17.62 8.86
CA TYR A 155 4.05 -18.03 8.45
C TYR A 155 4.05 -18.73 7.10
N VAL A 156 4.65 -18.11 6.08
CA VAL A 156 4.65 -18.64 4.71
C VAL A 156 5.31 -20.01 4.65
N LYS A 157 6.47 -20.16 5.30
CA LYS A 157 7.19 -21.46 5.37
C LYS A 157 6.32 -22.56 5.97
N ASN A 158 5.60 -22.25 7.05
CA ASN A 158 4.70 -23.22 7.70
C ASN A 158 3.51 -23.56 6.80
N LEU A 159 2.86 -22.55 6.20
CA LEU A 159 1.67 -22.75 5.37
C LEU A 159 1.95 -23.51 4.07
N LEU A 160 3.08 -23.22 3.39
CA LEU A 160 3.43 -23.91 2.15
C LEU A 160 3.76 -25.40 2.35
N SER A 161 4.04 -25.82 3.58
CA SER A 161 4.25 -27.25 3.91
C SER A 161 2.94 -28.01 4.16
N GLN A 162 1.78 -27.33 4.23
CA GLN A 162 0.50 -27.96 4.54
C GLN A 162 -0.20 -28.42 3.25
N PRO A 163 -0.59 -29.70 3.15
CA PRO A 163 -1.18 -30.26 1.93
C PRO A 163 -2.60 -29.73 1.62
N ASN A 164 -3.28 -29.19 2.62
CA ASN A 164 -4.64 -28.65 2.53
C ASN A 164 -4.68 -27.12 2.29
N ILE A 165 -3.52 -26.50 2.06
CA ILE A 165 -3.41 -25.07 1.72
C ILE A 165 -3.00 -24.90 0.26
N ARG A 166 -3.82 -24.18 -0.49
CA ARG A 166 -3.50 -23.75 -1.85
C ARG A 166 -3.30 -22.23 -1.90
N VAL A 167 -2.22 -21.76 -2.48
CA VAL A 167 -1.90 -20.34 -2.62
C VAL A 167 -1.98 -19.93 -4.08
N LEU A 168 -2.67 -18.81 -4.35
CA LEU A 168 -2.77 -18.14 -5.64
C LEU A 168 -2.24 -16.72 -5.47
N THR A 169 -0.98 -16.50 -5.81
CA THR A 169 -0.37 -15.16 -5.88
C THR A 169 -0.61 -14.52 -7.24
N GLU A 170 -0.27 -13.23 -7.40
CA GLU A 170 -0.52 -12.44 -8.62
C GLU A 170 -1.98 -12.56 -9.10
N THR A 171 -2.90 -12.80 -8.17
CA THR A 171 -4.30 -13.11 -8.46
C THR A 171 -5.22 -12.10 -7.78
N VAL A 172 -5.97 -11.35 -8.58
CA VAL A 172 -6.88 -10.30 -8.12
C VAL A 172 -8.29 -10.85 -8.02
N VAL A 173 -8.87 -10.83 -6.82
CA VAL A 173 -10.31 -11.04 -6.65
C VAL A 173 -11.03 -9.76 -7.06
N TYR A 174 -11.87 -9.83 -8.08
CA TYR A 174 -12.59 -8.67 -8.61
C TYR A 174 -14.10 -8.72 -8.34
N GLY A 175 -14.62 -9.84 -7.89
CA GLY A 175 -16.05 -9.96 -7.63
C GLY A 175 -16.43 -11.08 -6.65
N VAL A 176 -17.44 -10.77 -5.82
CA VAL A 176 -18.19 -11.71 -5.01
C VAL A 176 -19.62 -11.68 -5.51
N PHE A 177 -20.11 -12.82 -6.02
CA PHE A 177 -21.38 -12.91 -6.72
C PHE A 177 -22.43 -13.65 -5.90
N ARG A 178 -23.69 -13.53 -6.31
CA ARG A 178 -24.81 -14.30 -5.72
C ARG A 178 -24.52 -15.79 -5.73
N GLY A 179 -24.91 -16.49 -4.67
CA GLY A 179 -24.59 -17.92 -4.48
C GLY A 179 -23.16 -18.17 -3.95
N GLY A 180 -22.47 -17.14 -3.47
CA GLY A 180 -21.15 -17.28 -2.85
C GLY A 180 -19.99 -17.55 -3.81
N VAL A 181 -20.21 -17.42 -5.12
CA VAL A 181 -19.15 -17.58 -6.11
C VAL A 181 -18.23 -16.36 -6.08
N VAL A 182 -16.92 -16.60 -6.01
CA VAL A 182 -15.90 -15.56 -6.05
C VAL A 182 -15.09 -15.69 -7.33
N SER A 183 -14.96 -14.59 -8.06
CA SER A 183 -14.16 -14.55 -9.29
C SER A 183 -12.86 -13.84 -9.07
N ALA A 184 -11.80 -14.45 -9.60
CA ALA A 184 -10.44 -13.91 -9.54
C ALA A 184 -9.71 -14.08 -10.87
N VAL A 185 -8.72 -13.25 -11.12
CA VAL A 185 -7.93 -13.26 -12.35
C VAL A 185 -6.45 -13.12 -12.04
N SER A 186 -5.63 -13.95 -12.68
CA SER A 186 -4.19 -13.81 -12.78
C SER A 186 -3.79 -13.41 -14.21
N PRO A 187 -2.52 -13.13 -14.51
CA PRO A 187 -2.09 -12.77 -15.85
C PRO A 187 -2.49 -13.74 -16.97
N SER A 188 -2.68 -15.03 -16.66
CA SER A 188 -2.98 -16.07 -17.65
C SER A 188 -4.24 -16.88 -17.38
N LYS A 189 -4.89 -16.69 -16.23
CA LYS A 189 -6.00 -17.55 -15.79
C LYS A 189 -7.13 -16.78 -15.15
N HIS A 190 -8.35 -17.25 -15.41
CA HIS A 190 -9.55 -16.85 -14.70
C HIS A 190 -9.96 -17.95 -13.73
N TYR A 191 -10.36 -17.59 -12.51
CA TYR A 191 -10.76 -18.50 -11.47
C TYR A 191 -12.21 -18.24 -11.06
N LEU A 192 -13.02 -19.29 -11.07
CA LEU A 192 -14.33 -19.34 -10.44
C LEU A 192 -14.22 -20.16 -9.15
N ILE A 193 -14.15 -19.48 -8.02
CA ILE A 193 -13.94 -20.12 -6.72
C ILE A 193 -15.29 -20.26 -6.03
N LYS A 194 -15.62 -21.49 -5.59
CA LYS A 194 -16.85 -21.83 -4.88
C LYS A 194 -16.53 -22.27 -3.45
N PRO A 195 -16.31 -21.31 -2.53
CA PRO A 195 -16.03 -21.60 -1.14
C PRO A 195 -17.31 -21.85 -0.35
N ARG A 196 -17.20 -22.57 0.78
CA ARG A 196 -18.27 -22.65 1.79
C ARG A 196 -18.27 -21.42 2.71
N ALA A 197 -17.10 -20.82 2.93
CA ALA A 197 -16.93 -19.58 3.67
C ALA A 197 -15.84 -18.70 3.06
N VAL A 198 -15.97 -17.39 3.22
CA VAL A 198 -14.99 -16.40 2.76
C VAL A 198 -14.48 -15.58 3.94
N ILE A 199 -13.16 -15.43 4.04
CA ILE A 199 -12.49 -14.50 4.96
C ILE A 199 -11.88 -13.38 4.11
N ALA A 200 -12.41 -12.19 4.23
CA ALA A 200 -11.87 -11.02 3.55
C ALA A 200 -10.81 -10.35 4.44
N ALA A 201 -9.54 -10.50 4.08
CA ALA A 201 -8.37 -9.94 4.76
C ALA A 201 -7.64 -8.94 3.85
N THR A 202 -8.40 -8.09 3.15
CA THR A 202 -7.98 -7.19 2.08
C THR A 202 -7.13 -6.00 2.56
N GLY A 203 -6.97 -5.82 3.87
CA GLY A 203 -6.14 -4.79 4.47
C GLY A 203 -6.71 -3.38 4.31
N ALA A 204 -5.81 -2.41 4.14
CA ALA A 204 -6.14 -1.00 4.09
C ALA A 204 -5.23 -0.27 3.09
N GLN A 205 -5.64 0.93 2.69
CA GLN A 205 -4.85 1.87 1.92
C GLN A 205 -4.54 3.13 2.73
N GLU A 206 -3.50 3.85 2.37
CA GLU A 206 -3.15 5.11 3.01
C GLU A 206 -4.13 6.21 2.60
N ARG A 207 -4.53 7.01 3.57
CA ARG A 207 -5.28 8.24 3.32
C ARG A 207 -4.39 9.27 2.63
N LEU A 208 -4.98 9.98 1.70
CA LEU A 208 -4.33 11.09 1.00
C LEU A 208 -4.83 12.41 1.58
N LEU A 209 -3.93 13.38 1.69
CA LEU A 209 -4.24 14.74 2.07
C LEU A 209 -4.35 15.62 0.82
N GLU A 210 -5.42 16.39 0.73
CA GLU A 210 -5.61 17.32 -0.36
C GLU A 210 -4.95 18.66 -0.04
N PHE A 211 -3.99 19.03 -0.85
CA PHE A 211 -3.33 20.34 -0.85
C PHE A 211 -2.78 20.64 -2.24
N PRO A 212 -2.53 21.90 -2.59
CA PRO A 212 -2.00 22.27 -3.90
C PRO A 212 -0.69 21.53 -4.22
N ASN A 213 -0.66 20.90 -5.40
CA ASN A 213 0.46 20.10 -5.93
C ASN A 213 0.72 18.77 -5.19
N ASN A 214 -0.22 18.25 -4.42
CA ASN A 214 -0.09 16.95 -3.74
C ASN A 214 0.12 15.76 -4.68
N ASP A 215 0.02 15.97 -5.97
CA ASP A 215 0.13 14.97 -7.03
C ASP A 215 1.49 14.96 -7.74
N LEU A 216 2.41 15.87 -7.35
CA LEU A 216 3.77 15.87 -7.88
C LEU A 216 4.55 14.61 -7.45
N PRO A 217 5.37 14.03 -8.35
CA PRO A 217 6.38 13.05 -7.98
C PRO A 217 7.22 13.54 -6.80
N GLY A 218 7.45 12.67 -5.82
CA GLY A 218 8.05 13.04 -4.53
C GLY A 218 7.03 13.25 -3.41
N VAL A 219 5.74 13.46 -3.71
CA VAL A 219 4.67 13.29 -2.71
C VAL A 219 4.21 11.84 -2.73
N MET A 220 4.31 11.14 -1.61
CA MET A 220 3.88 9.74 -1.53
C MET A 220 3.38 9.36 -0.15
N GLY A 221 2.69 8.23 -0.06
CA GLY A 221 2.35 7.61 1.20
C GLY A 221 3.59 7.11 1.94
N ALA A 222 3.57 7.18 3.26
CA ALA A 222 4.66 6.67 4.10
C ALA A 222 4.94 5.18 3.85
N GLY A 223 3.89 4.37 3.67
CA GLY A 223 4.00 2.96 3.31
C GLY A 223 4.51 2.73 1.90
N GLY A 224 4.25 3.65 0.96
CA GLY A 224 4.83 3.64 -0.37
C GLY A 224 6.36 3.79 -0.31
N ALA A 225 6.85 4.76 0.46
CA ALA A 225 8.28 4.95 0.70
C ALA A 225 8.91 3.76 1.44
N GLN A 226 8.19 3.15 2.41
CA GLN A 226 8.65 1.91 3.06
C GLN A 226 8.79 0.76 2.06
N THR A 227 7.87 0.61 1.13
CA THR A 227 7.96 -0.41 0.09
C THR A 227 9.23 -0.20 -0.74
N ILE A 228 9.45 1.01 -1.28
CA ILE A 228 10.64 1.34 -2.07
C ILE A 228 11.93 1.03 -1.30
N MET A 229 11.99 1.46 -0.04
CA MET A 229 13.21 1.40 0.77
C MET A 229 13.42 0.05 1.44
N ASN A 230 12.40 -0.52 2.07
CA ASN A 230 12.55 -1.67 2.95
C ASN A 230 12.41 -3.01 2.23
N GLU A 231 11.64 -3.07 1.15
CA GLU A 231 11.50 -4.29 0.36
C GLU A 231 12.54 -4.37 -0.77
N TYR A 232 12.90 -3.22 -1.33
CA TYR A 232 13.73 -3.18 -2.54
C TYR A 232 15.08 -2.46 -2.37
N GLY A 233 15.35 -1.86 -1.21
CA GLY A 233 16.63 -1.21 -0.94
C GLY A 233 16.89 0.07 -1.74
N VAL A 234 15.85 0.65 -2.35
CA VAL A 234 15.95 1.87 -3.15
C VAL A 234 15.68 3.10 -2.28
N LYS A 235 16.55 4.09 -2.34
CA LYS A 235 16.40 5.35 -1.59
C LYS A 235 15.27 6.20 -2.18
N PRO A 236 14.23 6.58 -1.41
CA PRO A 236 13.07 7.29 -1.96
C PRO A 236 13.30 8.78 -2.24
N GLY A 237 14.37 9.35 -1.75
CA GLY A 237 14.74 10.77 -1.92
C GLY A 237 15.94 11.13 -1.07
N GLU A 238 16.32 12.40 -1.07
CA GLU A 238 17.46 12.90 -0.29
C GLU A 238 17.05 13.69 0.95
N ARG A 239 15.95 14.44 0.85
CA ARG A 239 15.47 15.35 1.91
C ARG A 239 13.97 15.24 2.05
N ALA A 240 13.50 14.81 3.23
CA ALA A 240 12.10 14.48 3.48
C ALA A 240 11.41 15.44 4.47
N LEU A 241 10.15 15.75 4.20
CA LEU A 241 9.18 16.21 5.17
C LEU A 241 8.17 15.09 5.43
N VAL A 242 7.88 14.80 6.70
CA VAL A 242 6.87 13.80 7.08
C VAL A 242 5.64 14.51 7.63
N VAL A 243 4.46 14.18 7.11
CA VAL A 243 3.17 14.74 7.54
C VAL A 243 2.42 13.65 8.33
N GLY A 244 2.20 13.91 9.62
CA GLY A 244 1.64 13.01 10.60
C GLY A 244 2.70 12.43 11.54
N SER A 245 2.44 12.52 12.86
CA SER A 245 3.30 12.03 13.94
C SER A 245 2.75 10.77 14.63
N GLY A 246 1.86 10.04 13.96
CA GLY A 246 1.46 8.70 14.39
C GLY A 246 2.63 7.72 14.34
N ASN A 247 2.43 6.47 14.82
CA ASN A 247 3.50 5.46 14.82
C ASN A 247 4.13 5.27 13.45
N VAL A 248 3.34 5.24 12.38
CA VAL A 248 3.85 5.08 11.00
C VAL A 248 4.78 6.25 10.63
N GLY A 249 4.36 7.50 10.87
CA GLY A 249 5.15 8.68 10.57
C GLY A 249 6.48 8.73 11.33
N LEU A 250 6.47 8.39 12.63
CA LEU A 250 7.68 8.34 13.44
C LEU A 250 8.61 7.19 13.03
N ILE A 251 8.06 6.01 12.71
CA ILE A 251 8.84 4.84 12.29
C ILE A 251 9.49 5.09 10.92
N ILE A 252 8.74 5.60 9.94
CA ILE A 252 9.31 5.89 8.62
C ILE A 252 10.39 6.98 8.70
N ALA A 253 10.18 8.03 9.49
CA ALA A 253 11.19 9.06 9.68
C ALA A 253 12.51 8.47 10.22
N TYR A 254 12.43 7.53 11.17
CA TYR A 254 13.62 6.83 11.67
C TYR A 254 14.27 5.95 10.60
N GLN A 255 13.47 5.22 9.82
CA GLN A 255 13.97 4.37 8.73
C GLN A 255 14.65 5.20 7.62
N LEU A 256 14.09 6.38 7.29
CA LEU A 256 14.71 7.32 6.36
C LEU A 256 16.10 7.78 6.85
N LEU A 257 16.22 8.15 8.12
CA LEU A 257 17.50 8.51 8.72
C LEU A 257 18.53 7.39 8.63
N GLN A 258 18.08 6.13 8.86
CA GLN A 258 18.94 4.95 8.70
C GLN A 258 19.38 4.71 7.24
N ALA A 259 18.55 5.05 6.27
CA ALA A 259 18.84 4.98 4.84
C ALA A 259 19.65 6.18 4.32
N GLY A 260 20.06 7.10 5.20
CA GLY A 260 20.83 8.29 4.82
C GLY A 260 19.99 9.38 4.15
N VAL A 261 18.68 9.37 4.33
CA VAL A 261 17.78 10.45 3.93
C VAL A 261 17.68 11.46 5.06
N ARG A 262 17.88 12.73 4.77
CA ARG A 262 17.72 13.79 5.75
C ARG A 262 16.23 14.09 5.99
N VAL A 263 15.77 13.95 7.22
CA VAL A 263 14.42 14.35 7.62
C VAL A 263 14.47 15.78 8.16
N GLU A 264 13.85 16.71 7.44
CA GLU A 264 13.90 18.14 7.79
C GLU A 264 12.94 18.47 8.94
N ALA A 265 11.75 17.88 8.94
CA ALA A 265 10.77 18.00 10.01
C ALA A 265 9.71 16.89 9.92
N ILE A 266 9.03 16.68 11.04
CA ILE A 266 7.74 15.98 11.10
C ILE A 266 6.70 17.04 11.49
N VAL A 267 5.58 17.11 10.78
CA VAL A 267 4.49 18.03 11.08
C VAL A 267 3.25 17.24 11.53
N GLU A 268 2.58 17.76 12.55
CA GLU A 268 1.39 17.14 13.15
C GLU A 268 0.32 18.22 13.36
N ILE A 269 -0.87 17.98 12.82
CA ILE A 269 -1.97 18.93 12.93
C ILE A 269 -2.51 19.03 14.36
N LEU A 270 -2.48 17.95 15.12
CA LEU A 270 -2.87 17.93 16.52
C LEU A 270 -1.85 18.65 17.40
N ARG A 271 -2.24 19.04 18.60
CA ARG A 271 -1.36 19.68 19.60
C ARG A 271 -0.42 18.68 20.27
N GLU A 272 -0.67 17.40 20.11
CA GLU A 272 0.09 16.31 20.71
C GLU A 272 0.62 15.34 19.64
N ILE A 273 1.70 14.64 19.96
CA ILE A 273 2.27 13.59 19.12
C ILE A 273 1.36 12.36 19.21
N GLY A 274 0.87 11.87 18.07
CA GLY A 274 -0.06 10.74 18.02
C GLY A 274 0.58 9.36 18.24
N GLY A 275 1.90 9.24 18.05
CA GLY A 275 2.61 7.96 18.19
C GLY A 275 3.25 7.75 19.55
N TRP A 276 3.79 6.54 19.76
CA TRP A 276 4.44 6.15 21.01
C TRP A 276 5.66 7.01 21.33
N PHE A 277 5.79 7.40 22.59
CA PHE A 277 6.90 8.23 23.08
C PHE A 277 8.29 7.68 22.71
N VAL A 278 8.48 6.36 22.73
CA VAL A 278 9.76 5.73 22.37
C VAL A 278 10.19 6.06 20.93
N HIS A 279 9.26 6.15 19.99
CA HIS A 279 9.58 6.52 18.62
C HIS A 279 9.86 8.02 18.49
N ALA A 280 9.06 8.87 19.15
CA ALA A 280 9.30 10.30 19.17
C ALA A 280 10.64 10.66 19.82
N ALA A 281 11.01 9.99 20.90
CA ALA A 281 12.29 10.17 21.59
C ALA A 281 13.49 9.81 20.68
N LYS A 282 13.37 8.75 19.87
CA LYS A 282 14.39 8.40 18.87
C LYS A 282 14.60 9.52 17.86
N ILE A 283 13.52 10.04 17.29
CA ILE A 283 13.55 11.12 16.29
C ILE A 283 14.18 12.38 16.87
N ARG A 284 13.80 12.77 18.09
CA ARG A 284 14.38 13.94 18.77
C ARG A 284 15.87 13.81 19.02
N ARG A 285 16.40 12.60 19.31
CA ARG A 285 17.86 12.37 19.45
C ARG A 285 18.66 12.65 18.18
N TYR A 286 18.03 12.50 17.00
CA TYR A 286 18.62 12.86 15.73
C TYR A 286 18.48 14.36 15.39
N GLY A 287 17.92 15.16 16.31
CA GLY A 287 17.73 16.60 16.13
C GLY A 287 16.60 16.98 15.17
N VAL A 288 15.75 16.03 14.79
CA VAL A 288 14.63 16.29 13.89
C VAL A 288 13.49 16.95 14.66
N PRO A 289 13.03 18.14 14.25
CA PRO A 289 11.91 18.83 14.88
C PRO A 289 10.60 18.11 14.59
N ILE A 290 9.75 17.99 15.62
CA ILE A 290 8.36 17.53 15.52
C ILE A 290 7.48 18.75 15.83
N LEU A 291 6.82 19.29 14.82
CA LEU A 291 6.03 20.51 14.89
C LEU A 291 4.55 20.12 15.07
N THR A 292 4.05 20.19 16.29
CA THR A 292 2.62 20.00 16.58
C THR A 292 1.84 21.29 16.29
N GLY A 293 0.54 21.19 16.00
CA GLY A 293 -0.29 22.31 15.58
C GLY A 293 0.13 22.88 14.21
N HIS A 294 0.68 22.06 13.34
CA HIS A 294 1.12 22.44 12.00
C HIS A 294 0.66 21.42 10.96
N THR A 295 0.44 21.89 9.73
CA THR A 295 0.14 21.03 8.60
C THR A 295 0.88 21.51 7.34
N ILE A 296 0.89 20.66 6.30
CA ILE A 296 1.37 21.07 4.99
C ILE A 296 0.36 22.01 4.33
N LYS A 297 0.84 23.10 3.75
CA LYS A 297 -0.01 24.07 3.02
C LYS A 297 -0.01 23.79 1.52
N TYR A 298 1.17 23.59 0.93
CA TYR A 298 1.36 23.22 -0.47
C TYR A 298 2.80 22.75 -0.70
N VAL A 299 3.05 22.16 -1.86
CA VAL A 299 4.40 21.90 -2.37
C VAL A 299 4.65 22.68 -3.64
N VAL A 300 5.93 22.92 -3.94
CA VAL A 300 6.42 23.63 -5.13
C VAL A 300 7.37 22.71 -5.88
N GLY A 301 7.29 22.73 -7.19
CA GLY A 301 8.16 22.03 -8.13
C GLY A 301 7.52 21.99 -9.50
N ASP A 302 8.31 21.69 -10.51
CA ASP A 302 7.84 21.55 -11.89
C ASP A 302 7.52 20.09 -12.23
N SER A 303 8.52 19.24 -12.31
CA SER A 303 8.34 17.80 -12.59
C SER A 303 8.30 16.93 -11.33
N ARG A 304 8.82 17.41 -10.23
CA ARG A 304 8.85 16.78 -8.91
C ARG A 304 8.86 17.83 -7.80
N VAL A 305 8.71 17.37 -6.57
CA VAL A 305 8.82 18.23 -5.37
C VAL A 305 10.22 18.80 -5.25
N GLU A 306 10.32 20.12 -5.02
CA GLU A 306 11.55 20.85 -4.74
C GLU A 306 11.49 21.57 -3.38
N LYS A 307 10.28 21.89 -2.94
CA LYS A 307 10.01 22.61 -1.69
C LYS A 307 8.63 22.24 -1.14
N ALA A 308 8.53 22.19 0.18
CA ALA A 308 7.27 22.10 0.90
C ALA A 308 7.07 23.34 1.79
N VAL A 309 5.85 23.83 1.85
CA VAL A 309 5.45 24.92 2.74
C VAL A 309 4.51 24.38 3.81
N VAL A 310 4.87 24.60 5.06
CA VAL A 310 4.14 24.21 6.26
C VAL A 310 3.54 25.44 6.91
N VAL A 311 2.38 25.29 7.56
CA VAL A 311 1.68 26.38 8.21
C VAL A 311 1.18 25.91 9.59
N ALA A 312 1.24 26.81 10.58
CA ALA A 312 0.57 26.57 11.86
C ALA A 312 -0.96 26.63 11.72
N VAL A 313 -1.69 25.91 12.57
CA VAL A 313 -3.14 25.92 12.59
C VAL A 313 -3.68 26.35 13.95
N ASP A 314 -4.87 26.97 13.94
CA ASP A 314 -5.62 27.31 15.13
C ASP A 314 -6.33 26.07 15.74
N GLU A 315 -7.15 26.27 16.77
CA GLU A 315 -7.91 25.20 17.43
C GLU A 315 -9.00 24.57 16.54
N LYS A 316 -9.39 25.25 15.47
CA LYS A 316 -10.36 24.79 14.47
C LYS A 316 -9.69 24.22 13.22
N PHE A 317 -8.35 24.03 13.28
CA PHE A 317 -7.50 23.58 12.18
C PHE A 317 -7.43 24.54 10.97
N ASN A 318 -7.79 25.82 11.15
CA ASN A 318 -7.61 26.81 10.09
C ASN A 318 -6.14 27.26 10.05
N PRO A 319 -5.56 27.45 8.85
CA PRO A 319 -4.21 27.98 8.70
C PRO A 319 -4.09 29.39 9.30
N ILE A 320 -3.03 29.61 10.08
CA ILE A 320 -2.70 30.93 10.65
C ILE A 320 -1.84 31.69 9.64
N PRO A 321 -2.33 32.78 9.04
CA PRO A 321 -1.58 33.58 8.09
C PRO A 321 -0.28 34.14 8.70
N GLY A 322 0.81 34.11 7.93
CA GLY A 322 2.12 34.61 8.36
C GLY A 322 2.94 33.64 9.21
N SER A 323 2.42 32.43 9.45
CA SER A 323 3.13 31.35 10.18
C SER A 323 3.84 30.36 9.26
N GLU A 324 3.85 30.61 7.96
CA GLU A 324 4.41 29.73 6.95
C GLU A 324 5.91 29.53 7.16
N LYS A 325 6.35 28.25 7.00
CA LYS A 325 7.75 27.85 7.01
C LYS A 325 8.04 27.04 5.76
N GLU A 326 9.12 27.39 5.08
CA GLU A 326 9.56 26.69 3.89
C GLU A 326 10.62 25.65 4.22
N TYR A 327 10.52 24.46 3.59
CA TYR A 327 11.49 23.38 3.68
C TYR A 327 11.92 22.99 2.27
N LYS A 328 13.22 23.01 2.02
CA LYS A 328 13.79 22.50 0.76
C LYS A 328 13.84 20.97 0.87
N VAL A 329 12.93 20.30 0.18
CA VAL A 329 12.76 18.84 0.21
C VAL A 329 12.42 18.33 -1.18
N ASP A 330 12.81 17.10 -1.46
CA ASP A 330 12.44 16.36 -2.68
C ASP A 330 11.48 15.21 -2.41
N LEU A 331 11.12 15.03 -1.12
CA LEU A 331 10.23 13.98 -0.65
C LEU A 331 9.26 14.50 0.42
N VAL A 332 7.98 14.29 0.22
CA VAL A 332 6.92 14.57 1.21
C VAL A 332 6.15 13.28 1.47
N LEU A 333 6.18 12.81 2.71
CA LEU A 333 5.53 11.57 3.11
C LEU A 333 4.25 11.84 3.89
N LEU A 334 3.15 11.23 3.46
CA LEU A 334 1.86 11.32 4.11
C LEU A 334 1.66 10.12 5.03
N ALA A 335 1.54 10.36 6.34
CA ALA A 335 1.31 9.37 7.38
C ALA A 335 0.09 9.73 8.23
N ILE A 336 -1.02 10.07 7.57
CA ILE A 336 -2.22 10.69 8.16
C ILE A 336 -3.35 9.69 8.45
N GLY A 337 -3.06 8.42 8.42
CA GLY A 337 -4.01 7.35 8.71
C GLY A 337 -4.24 6.40 7.54
N LEU A 338 -5.06 5.40 7.81
CA LEU A 338 -5.41 4.33 6.88
C LEU A 338 -6.92 4.30 6.66
N GLU A 339 -7.32 3.81 5.50
CA GLU A 339 -8.70 3.54 5.12
C GLU A 339 -8.85 2.05 4.81
N PRO A 340 -9.76 1.32 5.47
CA PRO A 340 -9.99 -0.10 5.20
C PRO A 340 -10.44 -0.35 3.76
N ASP A 341 -9.89 -1.39 3.12
CA ASP A 341 -10.37 -1.82 1.80
C ASP A 341 -11.55 -2.79 1.94
N THR A 342 -12.74 -2.22 1.95
CA THR A 342 -14.00 -2.95 2.21
C THR A 342 -14.86 -3.14 0.97
N ARG A 343 -14.32 -2.93 -0.22
CA ARG A 343 -15.07 -3.04 -1.49
C ARG A 343 -15.69 -4.41 -1.69
N LEU A 344 -14.96 -5.48 -1.39
CA LEU A 344 -15.48 -6.85 -1.50
C LEU A 344 -16.52 -7.17 -0.41
N HIS A 345 -16.39 -6.58 0.78
CA HIS A 345 -17.42 -6.72 1.82
C HIS A 345 -18.76 -6.13 1.36
N ALA A 346 -18.72 -4.92 0.77
CA ALA A 346 -19.93 -4.29 0.22
C ALA A 346 -20.54 -5.11 -0.93
N GLN A 347 -19.72 -5.66 -1.83
CA GLN A 347 -20.19 -6.56 -2.89
C GLN A 347 -20.83 -7.84 -2.35
N ALA A 348 -20.31 -8.38 -1.25
CA ALA A 348 -20.87 -9.55 -0.57
C ALA A 348 -22.18 -9.24 0.18
N GLY A 349 -22.64 -7.98 0.16
CA GLY A 349 -23.90 -7.57 0.79
C GLY A 349 -23.75 -7.15 2.26
N ALA A 350 -22.53 -6.98 2.76
CA ALA A 350 -22.31 -6.49 4.12
C ALA A 350 -22.87 -5.08 4.29
N LEU A 351 -23.63 -4.85 5.36
CA LEU A 351 -24.04 -3.52 5.75
C LEU A 351 -22.82 -2.73 6.18
N MET A 352 -22.63 -1.56 5.60
CA MET A 352 -21.45 -0.72 5.85
C MET A 352 -21.83 0.47 6.72
N LYS A 353 -21.00 0.76 7.73
CA LYS A 353 -21.12 1.93 8.59
C LYS A 353 -19.86 2.78 8.51
N TYR A 354 -20.02 4.08 8.42
CA TYR A 354 -18.87 4.99 8.51
C TYR A 354 -18.50 5.19 9.97
N ILE A 355 -17.27 4.80 10.33
CA ILE A 355 -16.70 4.93 11.67
C ILE A 355 -15.36 5.69 11.53
N PRO A 356 -15.33 6.99 11.87
CA PRO A 356 -14.13 7.83 11.71
C PRO A 356 -12.89 7.26 12.41
N GLU A 357 -13.06 6.70 13.59
CA GLU A 357 -12.00 6.13 14.43
C GLU A 357 -11.35 4.90 13.79
N LEU A 358 -12.11 4.16 12.96
CA LEU A 358 -11.62 3.01 12.20
C LEU A 358 -11.16 3.37 10.78
N GLY A 359 -11.21 4.65 10.45
CA GLY A 359 -10.66 5.15 9.20
C GLY A 359 -11.64 5.21 8.03
N GLY A 360 -12.92 4.84 8.17
CA GLY A 360 -13.86 4.91 7.07
C GLY A 360 -15.05 3.97 7.17
N LEU A 361 -15.47 3.43 6.02
CA LEU A 361 -16.55 2.46 5.93
C LEU A 361 -16.07 1.08 6.37
N VAL A 362 -16.72 0.50 7.37
CA VAL A 362 -16.44 -0.83 7.89
C VAL A 362 -17.76 -1.60 8.09
N PRO A 363 -17.77 -2.93 7.99
CA PRO A 363 -18.91 -3.72 8.46
C PRO A 363 -18.96 -3.58 10.00
N PRO A 364 -20.12 -3.24 10.59
CA PRO A 364 -20.26 -3.24 12.04
C PRO A 364 -20.06 -4.65 12.60
N GLU A 365 -19.54 -4.74 13.81
CA GLU A 365 -19.52 -5.99 14.57
C GLU A 365 -20.95 -6.54 14.62
N ASP A 366 -21.15 -7.85 14.38
CA ASP A 366 -22.44 -8.54 14.32
C ASP A 366 -23.40 -8.10 13.18
N SER A 367 -22.93 -7.42 12.16
CA SER A 367 -23.70 -7.42 10.91
C SER A 367 -23.65 -8.82 10.32
N GLY A 368 -24.39 -9.73 10.94
CA GLY A 368 -24.55 -11.09 10.45
C GLY A 368 -25.17 -11.06 9.07
N THR A 369 -24.41 -10.83 8.03
CA THR A 369 -24.71 -11.27 6.67
C THR A 369 -24.56 -12.79 6.63
N ARG A 370 -25.28 -13.46 7.51
CA ARG A 370 -25.72 -14.83 7.28
C ARG A 370 -26.87 -14.72 6.28
N ASP A 371 -26.54 -14.40 5.06
CA ASP A 371 -27.51 -14.60 3.99
C ASP A 371 -27.49 -16.08 3.65
N ASN A 372 -28.37 -16.81 4.36
CA ASN A 372 -28.76 -18.18 4.04
C ASN A 372 -29.81 -18.14 2.90
N ARG A 373 -29.49 -17.44 1.80
CA ARG A 373 -30.35 -17.48 0.60
C ARG A 373 -29.59 -17.89 -0.63
#